data_3aa1cf9068cced85c65852a5ead7f01b
#
_entry.id   3aa1cf9068cced85c65852a5ead7f01b
#
_cell.length_a   1.000
_cell.length_b   1.000
_cell.length_c   1.000
_cell.angle_alpha   90.00
_cell.angle_beta   90.00
_cell.angle_gamma   90.00
#
_symmetry.space_group_name_H-M   'P 1'
#
loop_
_entity.id
_entity.type
_entity.pdbx_description
1 polymer ?
#
loop_
_entity_poly.entity_id
_entity_poly.type
_entity_poly.pdbx_seq_one_letter_code
_entity_poly.pdbx_strand_id
1 'polypeptide(L)'
;NIGSILTWSPEEDKLLTLPNVEIIVQDSTIVQISKTVGDAEEEIDADGALITPGFVDSHTHPIFSGNRANEFGMRVSGKSYEEIADRGGGIISSINGVRNASEDQLFEECLERVNFFLVHGTTTIEAKSGYGLTVEDELKSLRVIKRLNELSPLDIIPTFMGAHDFPPEFKNDKSGYVQLICDEMIPAVAEENLAEFCDVFCENGYFNLEDSEKIL
;
A
#
# COMPACT_ATOMS: atom_id res chain seq x y z
N ASN A 1 19.65 7.76 25.71
CA ASN A 1 18.56 8.18 26.61
C ASN A 1 17.20 7.71 26.06
N ILE A 2 16.98 6.38 26.04
CA ILE A 2 15.72 5.74 25.66
C ILE A 2 14.93 5.48 26.94
N GLY A 3 13.65 5.90 27.02
CA GLY A 3 12.80 5.63 28.17
C GLY A 3 12.41 4.15 28.26
N SER A 4 11.94 3.58 27.18
CA SER A 4 11.69 2.14 27.07
C SER A 4 11.63 1.70 25.61
N ILE A 5 11.82 0.40 25.38
CA ILE A 5 11.64 -0.25 24.08
C ILE A 5 10.48 -1.22 24.19
N LEU A 6 9.51 -1.15 23.27
CA LEU A 6 8.53 -2.20 23.04
C LEU A 6 9.06 -3.12 21.93
N THR A 7 9.15 -4.41 22.20
CA THR A 7 9.63 -5.39 21.22
C THR A 7 8.93 -6.73 21.37
N TRP A 8 8.94 -7.53 20.30
CA TRP A 8 8.46 -8.90 20.34
C TRP A 8 9.53 -9.84 20.84
N SER A 9 9.18 -10.76 21.74
CA SER A 9 10.03 -11.87 22.14
C SER A 9 9.54 -13.16 21.50
N PRO A 10 10.28 -13.75 20.54
CA PRO A 10 9.92 -15.05 19.97
C PRO A 10 9.97 -16.18 21.00
N GLU A 11 10.85 -16.07 22.02
CA GLU A 11 11.02 -17.08 23.05
C GLU A 11 9.85 -17.13 24.02
N GLU A 12 9.26 -15.98 24.35
CA GLU A 12 8.15 -15.85 25.28
C GLU A 12 6.78 -15.72 24.57
N ASP A 13 6.79 -15.64 23.24
CA ASP A 13 5.60 -15.44 22.38
C ASP A 13 4.74 -14.25 22.82
N LYS A 14 5.39 -13.13 23.16
CA LYS A 14 4.71 -11.91 23.67
C LYS A 14 5.49 -10.62 23.43
N LEU A 15 4.79 -9.51 23.55
CA LEU A 15 5.40 -8.19 23.61
C LEU A 15 6.08 -7.97 24.97
N LEU A 16 7.32 -7.48 24.92
CA LEU A 16 8.09 -7.07 26.08
C LEU A 16 8.30 -5.56 26.09
N THR A 17 8.29 -4.96 27.27
CA THR A 17 8.73 -3.59 27.50
C THR A 17 10.05 -3.62 28.26
N LEU A 18 11.09 -3.10 27.65
CA LEU A 18 12.46 -3.04 28.20
C LEU A 18 12.77 -1.61 28.62
N PRO A 19 12.74 -1.29 29.92
CA PRO A 19 13.03 0.06 30.40
C PRO A 19 14.53 0.32 30.52
N ASN A 20 14.94 1.57 30.29
CA ASN A 20 16.30 2.07 30.51
C ASN A 20 17.35 1.19 29.79
N VAL A 21 17.16 1.00 28.51
CA VAL A 21 18.08 0.27 27.63
C VAL A 21 18.57 1.17 26.51
N GLU A 22 19.66 0.79 25.90
CA GLU A 22 20.29 1.43 24.75
C GLU A 22 20.33 0.46 23.58
N ILE A 23 20.38 0.97 22.36
CA ILE A 23 20.42 0.21 21.12
C ILE A 23 21.70 0.55 20.38
N ILE A 24 22.43 -0.46 19.90
CA ILE A 24 23.46 -0.31 18.88
C ILE A 24 22.91 -0.76 17.54
N VAL A 25 23.03 0.12 16.54
CA VAL A 25 22.73 -0.17 15.15
C VAL A 25 24.03 -0.14 14.36
N GLN A 26 24.27 -1.15 13.57
CA GLN A 26 25.38 -1.23 12.63
C GLN A 26 24.86 -1.65 11.26
N ASP A 27 25.19 -0.89 10.22
CA ASP A 27 24.78 -1.18 8.84
C ASP A 27 23.27 -1.51 8.72
N SER A 28 22.43 -0.65 9.29
CA SER A 28 20.96 -0.79 9.32
C SER A 28 20.43 -2.00 10.12
N THR A 29 21.27 -2.65 10.91
CA THR A 29 20.89 -3.80 11.75
C THR A 29 21.04 -3.49 13.22
N ILE A 30 20.04 -3.81 14.04
CA ILE A 30 20.15 -3.76 15.49
C ILE A 30 21.03 -4.93 15.94
N VAL A 31 22.24 -4.62 16.44
CA VAL A 31 23.20 -5.63 16.85
C VAL A 31 23.22 -5.85 18.36
N GLN A 32 22.74 -4.89 19.14
CA GLN A 32 22.67 -5.01 20.60
C GLN A 32 21.54 -4.17 21.19
N ILE A 33 20.88 -4.73 22.18
CA ILE A 33 19.97 -4.02 23.09
C ILE A 33 20.38 -4.39 24.52
N SER A 34 20.83 -3.43 25.31
CA SER A 34 21.25 -3.68 26.69
C SER A 34 21.19 -2.40 27.54
N LYS A 35 21.40 -2.55 28.85
CA LYS A 35 21.39 -1.38 29.77
C LYS A 35 22.56 -0.43 29.56
N THR A 36 23.63 -0.94 29.01
CA THR A 36 24.83 -0.18 28.66
C THR A 36 25.42 -0.75 27.38
N VAL A 37 25.72 0.10 26.43
CA VAL A 37 26.36 -0.26 25.17
C VAL A 37 27.75 0.39 25.13
N GLY A 38 28.58 -0.01 24.17
CA GLY A 38 29.87 0.60 23.90
C GLY A 38 29.73 1.96 23.20
N ASP A 39 30.89 2.59 22.97
CA ASP A 39 30.99 3.83 22.23
C ASP A 39 30.43 3.65 20.79
N ALA A 40 29.82 4.66 20.26
CA ALA A 40 29.30 4.74 18.89
C ALA A 40 29.89 5.95 18.17
N GLU A 41 29.95 5.90 16.85
CA GLU A 41 30.40 7.03 16.03
C GLU A 41 29.36 8.18 16.04
N GLU A 42 28.09 7.84 16.17
CA GLU A 42 26.97 8.78 16.25
C GLU A 42 26.01 8.34 17.36
N GLU A 43 25.55 9.30 18.15
CA GLU A 43 24.56 9.05 19.21
C GLU A 43 23.27 9.83 18.92
N ILE A 44 22.14 9.15 19.06
CA ILE A 44 20.80 9.75 18.98
C ILE A 44 20.19 9.73 20.39
N ASP A 45 19.95 10.90 20.97
CA ASP A 45 19.21 11.02 22.23
C ASP A 45 17.70 10.94 21.94
N ALA A 46 17.04 9.92 22.47
CA ALA A 46 15.60 9.75 22.32
C ALA A 46 14.77 10.55 23.35
N ASP A 47 15.42 11.37 24.19
CA ASP A 47 14.79 12.22 25.19
C ASP A 47 13.75 11.48 26.08
N GLY A 48 14.09 10.25 26.47
CA GLY A 48 13.21 9.41 27.28
C GLY A 48 11.98 8.84 26.55
N ALA A 49 11.95 8.91 25.24
CA ALA A 49 10.83 8.40 24.44
C ALA A 49 10.71 6.88 24.49
N LEU A 50 9.53 6.39 24.15
CA LEU A 50 9.27 4.99 23.83
C LEU A 50 9.73 4.71 22.41
N ILE A 51 10.55 3.68 22.23
CA ILE A 51 10.96 3.15 20.93
C ILE A 51 10.12 1.91 20.62
N THR A 52 9.57 1.83 19.44
CA THR A 52 8.82 0.68 18.94
C THR A 52 9.39 0.24 17.59
N PRO A 53 9.16 -1.01 17.15
CA PRO A 53 9.28 -1.35 15.74
C PRO A 53 8.43 -0.40 14.90
N GLY A 54 8.83 -0.15 13.65
CA GLY A 54 8.00 0.58 12.70
C GLY A 54 6.65 -0.12 12.49
N PHE A 55 5.61 0.66 12.23
CA PHE A 55 4.30 0.09 11.94
C PHE A 55 4.28 -0.56 10.57
N VAL A 56 3.53 -1.65 10.45
CA VAL A 56 3.25 -2.35 9.20
C VAL A 56 1.79 -2.12 8.84
N ASP A 57 1.54 -1.51 7.68
CA ASP A 57 0.19 -1.36 7.14
C ASP A 57 -0.02 -2.37 6.00
N SER A 58 -0.75 -3.43 6.30
CA SER A 58 -0.94 -4.59 5.43
C SER A 58 -2.07 -4.45 4.42
N HIS A 59 -2.65 -3.26 4.24
CA HIS A 59 -3.69 -3.05 3.24
C HIS A 59 -3.80 -1.57 2.85
N THR A 60 -3.09 -1.17 1.80
CA THR A 60 -3.17 0.19 1.28
C THR A 60 -3.31 0.25 -0.23
N HIS A 61 -3.91 1.34 -0.73
CA HIS A 61 -4.01 1.69 -2.14
C HIS A 61 -3.39 3.08 -2.38
N PRO A 62 -2.06 3.22 -2.34
CA PRO A 62 -1.42 4.53 -2.42
C PRO A 62 -1.41 5.13 -3.83
N ILE A 63 -1.62 4.30 -4.87
CA ILE A 63 -1.48 4.71 -6.26
C ILE A 63 -2.81 5.23 -6.80
N PHE A 64 -2.97 6.53 -6.76
CA PHE A 64 -4.10 7.25 -7.36
C PHE A 64 -3.71 8.69 -7.67
N SER A 65 -4.42 9.34 -8.60
CA SER A 65 -4.28 10.76 -8.87
C SER A 65 -5.54 11.53 -8.48
N GLY A 66 -5.35 12.76 -7.99
CA GLY A 66 -6.42 13.61 -7.49
C GLY A 66 -6.90 13.23 -6.08
N ASN A 67 -8.09 13.70 -5.71
CA ASN A 67 -8.70 13.41 -4.42
C ASN A 67 -10.24 13.36 -4.53
N ARG A 68 -10.87 12.83 -3.49
CA ARG A 68 -12.33 12.70 -3.40
C ARG A 68 -12.94 13.59 -2.32
N ALA A 69 -12.30 14.72 -2.00
CA ALA A 69 -12.76 15.65 -0.96
C ALA A 69 -14.16 16.20 -1.25
N ASN A 70 -14.49 16.45 -2.52
CA ASN A 70 -15.82 16.91 -2.91
C ASN A 70 -16.91 15.85 -2.64
N GLU A 71 -16.59 14.57 -2.79
CA GLU A 71 -17.50 13.47 -2.46
C GLU A 71 -17.77 13.40 -0.95
N PHE A 72 -16.75 13.64 -0.14
CA PHE A 72 -16.93 13.77 1.31
C PHE A 72 -17.90 14.91 1.64
N GLY A 73 -17.75 16.07 1.02
CA GLY A 73 -18.69 17.18 1.17
C GLY A 73 -20.13 16.80 0.77
N MET A 74 -20.30 16.05 -0.32
CA MET A 74 -21.61 15.54 -0.74
C MET A 74 -22.21 14.57 0.28
N ARG A 75 -21.42 13.66 0.85
CA ARG A 75 -21.84 12.72 1.90
C ARG A 75 -22.29 13.46 3.17
N VAL A 76 -21.52 14.45 3.60
CA VAL A 76 -21.86 15.28 4.78
C VAL A 76 -23.17 16.07 4.51
N SER A 77 -23.44 16.46 3.28
CA SER A 77 -24.71 17.12 2.90
C SER A 77 -25.87 16.14 2.67
N GLY A 78 -25.71 14.84 2.98
CA GLY A 78 -26.76 13.84 2.95
C GLY A 78 -26.97 13.14 1.63
N LYS A 79 -26.05 13.28 0.67
CA LYS A 79 -26.11 12.53 -0.60
C LYS A 79 -25.84 11.05 -0.37
N SER A 80 -26.63 10.19 -1.05
CA SER A 80 -26.38 8.75 -1.03
C SER A 80 -25.14 8.39 -1.85
N TYR A 81 -24.62 7.18 -1.63
CA TYR A 81 -23.51 6.64 -2.42
C TYR A 81 -23.88 6.54 -3.91
N GLU A 82 -25.12 6.13 -4.20
CA GLU A 82 -25.66 6.03 -5.57
C GLU A 82 -25.69 7.38 -6.26
N GLU A 83 -26.20 8.44 -5.58
CA GLU A 83 -26.21 9.80 -6.13
C GLU A 83 -24.80 10.35 -6.42
N ILE A 84 -23.79 9.92 -5.66
CA ILE A 84 -22.39 10.30 -5.86
C ILE A 84 -21.82 9.52 -7.06
N ALA A 85 -22.09 8.21 -7.14
CA ALA A 85 -21.64 7.36 -8.24
C ALA A 85 -22.23 7.81 -9.58
N ASP A 86 -23.54 8.16 -9.63
CA ASP A 86 -24.21 8.68 -10.83
C ASP A 86 -23.60 9.97 -11.37
N ARG A 87 -22.88 10.72 -10.52
CA ARG A 87 -22.13 11.93 -10.89
C ARG A 87 -20.68 11.65 -11.27
N GLY A 88 -20.31 10.39 -11.45
CA GLY A 88 -18.93 9.98 -11.78
C GLY A 88 -18.00 9.96 -10.59
N GLY A 89 -18.53 9.92 -9.37
CA GLY A 89 -17.77 9.72 -8.14
C GLY A 89 -17.50 8.25 -7.84
N GLY A 90 -17.05 7.97 -6.63
CA GLY A 90 -16.67 6.63 -6.21
C GLY A 90 -15.38 6.15 -6.88
N ILE A 91 -15.28 4.84 -7.10
CA ILE A 91 -14.10 4.23 -7.71
C ILE A 91 -13.86 4.74 -9.14
N ILE A 92 -14.90 5.11 -9.87
CA ILE A 92 -14.79 5.66 -11.23
C ILE A 92 -13.94 6.94 -11.28
N SER A 93 -14.06 7.79 -10.27
CA SER A 93 -13.19 8.97 -10.14
C SER A 93 -11.72 8.58 -9.99
N SER A 94 -11.42 7.57 -9.18
CA SER A 94 -10.06 7.06 -8.99
C SER A 94 -9.51 6.40 -10.26
N ILE A 95 -10.33 5.60 -10.96
CA ILE A 95 -9.98 4.98 -12.24
C ILE A 95 -9.60 6.05 -13.27
N ASN A 96 -10.46 7.07 -13.44
CA ASN A 96 -10.19 8.16 -14.35
C ASN A 96 -8.92 8.94 -13.97
N GLY A 97 -8.68 9.14 -12.67
CA GLY A 97 -7.46 9.77 -12.16
C GLY A 97 -6.21 9.03 -12.59
N VAL A 98 -6.16 7.71 -12.35
CA VAL A 98 -5.01 6.88 -12.72
C VAL A 98 -4.82 6.80 -14.24
N ARG A 99 -5.90 6.59 -15.01
CA ARG A 99 -5.83 6.47 -16.46
C ARG A 99 -5.36 7.75 -17.15
N ASN A 100 -5.77 8.91 -16.65
CA ASN A 100 -5.40 10.21 -17.22
C ASN A 100 -4.04 10.71 -16.78
N ALA A 101 -3.52 10.25 -15.65
CA ALA A 101 -2.23 10.67 -15.15
C ALA A 101 -1.09 9.94 -15.88
N SER A 102 0.00 10.67 -16.16
CA SER A 102 1.25 10.04 -16.57
C SER A 102 1.88 9.26 -15.42
N GLU A 103 2.81 8.35 -15.74
CA GLU A 103 3.57 7.61 -14.74
C GLU A 103 4.36 8.56 -13.81
N ASP A 104 4.98 9.60 -14.37
CA ASP A 104 5.71 10.60 -13.56
C ASP A 104 4.79 11.39 -12.64
N GLN A 105 3.60 11.78 -13.11
CA GLN A 105 2.63 12.46 -12.27
C GLN A 105 2.16 11.56 -11.12
N LEU A 106 1.83 10.30 -11.39
CA LEU A 106 1.48 9.32 -10.35
C LEU A 106 2.61 9.14 -9.35
N PHE A 107 3.85 9.04 -9.84
CA PHE A 107 5.03 8.91 -8.99
C PHE A 107 5.17 10.09 -8.02
N GLU A 108 5.13 11.31 -8.51
CA GLU A 108 5.27 12.51 -7.67
C GLU A 108 4.17 12.63 -6.62
N GLU A 109 2.90 12.40 -7.01
CA GLU A 109 1.77 12.43 -6.08
C GLU A 109 1.85 11.30 -5.03
N CYS A 110 2.36 10.14 -5.43
CA CYS A 110 2.49 8.99 -4.52
C CYS A 110 3.70 9.13 -3.58
N LEU A 111 4.78 9.76 -4.03
CA LEU A 111 5.95 10.03 -3.20
C LEU A 111 5.59 10.89 -1.97
N GLU A 112 4.72 11.88 -2.13
CA GLU A 112 4.20 12.66 -1.01
C GLU A 112 3.45 11.78 -0.01
N ARG A 113 2.62 10.84 -0.49
CA ARG A 113 1.86 9.90 0.36
C ARG A 113 2.78 8.92 1.10
N VAL A 114 3.79 8.41 0.40
CA VAL A 114 4.79 7.51 0.99
C VAL A 114 5.55 8.20 2.13
N ASN A 115 5.95 9.46 1.93
CA ASN A 115 6.58 10.25 2.99
C ASN A 115 5.62 10.48 4.18
N PHE A 116 4.31 10.59 3.93
CA PHE A 116 3.33 10.73 4.99
C PHE A 116 3.24 9.48 5.87
N PHE A 117 3.35 8.27 5.32
CA PHE A 117 3.44 7.03 6.10
C PHE A 117 4.63 7.06 7.06
N LEU A 118 5.81 7.44 6.57
CA LEU A 118 7.05 7.50 7.37
C LEU A 118 6.95 8.48 8.54
N VAL A 119 6.42 9.68 8.33
CA VAL A 119 6.29 10.67 9.43
C VAL A 119 5.27 10.23 10.48
N HIS A 120 4.42 9.24 10.19
CA HIS A 120 3.49 8.64 11.13
C HIS A 120 3.98 7.31 11.71
N GLY A 121 5.24 6.94 11.44
CA GLY A 121 5.89 5.78 12.02
C GLY A 121 5.62 4.46 11.29
N THR A 122 4.95 4.47 10.12
CA THR A 122 4.81 3.29 9.28
C THR A 122 6.07 3.11 8.44
N THR A 123 6.70 1.95 8.52
CA THR A 123 7.95 1.62 7.81
C THR A 123 7.76 0.55 6.74
N THR A 124 6.64 -0.14 6.73
CA THR A 124 6.31 -1.17 5.75
C THR A 124 4.85 -1.05 5.34
N ILE A 125 4.57 -1.04 4.06
CA ILE A 125 3.19 -1.06 3.54
C ILE A 125 3.02 -2.16 2.49
N GLU A 126 1.83 -2.76 2.43
CA GLU A 126 1.36 -3.41 1.23
C GLU A 126 0.76 -2.35 0.30
N ALA A 127 1.29 -2.23 -0.91
CA ALA A 127 0.80 -1.29 -1.91
C ALA A 127 0.09 -2.03 -3.04
N LYS A 128 -1.24 -1.89 -3.09
CA LYS A 128 -2.07 -2.51 -4.11
C LYS A 128 -2.23 -1.58 -5.32
N SER A 129 -2.21 -2.16 -6.52
CA SER A 129 -2.78 -1.55 -7.72
C SER A 129 -4.32 -1.59 -7.66
N GLY A 130 -5.03 -1.56 -8.78
CA GLY A 130 -6.48 -1.79 -8.82
C GLY A 130 -7.31 -0.54 -9.07
N TYR A 131 -6.70 0.55 -9.51
CA TYR A 131 -7.40 1.72 -10.02
C TYR A 131 -7.13 1.99 -11.51
N GLY A 132 -6.29 1.19 -12.16
CA GLY A 132 -6.10 1.25 -13.61
C GLY A 132 -7.18 0.48 -14.36
N LEU A 133 -7.36 -0.78 -13.99
CA LEU A 133 -8.32 -1.74 -14.53
C LEU A 133 -8.20 -1.93 -16.06
N THR A 134 -7.02 -1.68 -16.59
CA THR A 134 -6.57 -2.08 -17.94
C THR A 134 -5.17 -2.67 -17.82
N VAL A 135 -4.72 -3.42 -18.82
CA VAL A 135 -3.35 -3.98 -18.81
C VAL A 135 -2.33 -2.85 -18.63
N GLU A 136 -2.41 -1.82 -19.45
CA GLU A 136 -1.45 -0.69 -19.45
C GLU A 136 -1.44 0.08 -18.12
N ASP A 137 -2.63 0.41 -17.56
CA ASP A 137 -2.73 1.25 -16.37
C ASP A 137 -2.42 0.50 -15.08
N GLU A 138 -2.69 -0.82 -15.03
CA GLU A 138 -2.25 -1.68 -13.93
C GLU A 138 -0.72 -1.81 -13.92
N LEU A 139 -0.09 -2.08 -15.06
CA LEU A 139 1.36 -2.11 -15.19
C LEU A 139 1.98 -0.76 -14.84
N LYS A 140 1.42 0.35 -15.32
CA LYS A 140 1.84 1.71 -14.95
C LYS A 140 1.81 1.91 -13.44
N SER A 141 0.73 1.52 -12.77
CA SER A 141 0.59 1.61 -11.32
C SER A 141 1.65 0.80 -10.59
N LEU A 142 1.90 -0.42 -11.01
CA LEU A 142 2.92 -1.29 -10.41
C LEU A 142 4.36 -0.81 -10.68
N ARG A 143 4.63 -0.23 -11.87
CA ARG A 143 5.93 0.42 -12.15
C ARG A 143 6.17 1.62 -11.24
N VAL A 144 5.14 2.40 -10.94
CA VAL A 144 5.22 3.49 -9.95
C VAL A 144 5.54 2.93 -8.55
N ILE A 145 4.90 1.84 -8.13
CA ILE A 145 5.22 1.17 -6.85
C ILE A 145 6.68 0.74 -6.80
N LYS A 146 7.16 0.08 -7.85
CA LYS A 146 8.57 -0.36 -7.96
C LYS A 146 9.54 0.82 -7.84
N ARG A 147 9.28 1.89 -8.56
CA ARG A 147 10.10 3.11 -8.51
C ARG A 147 10.09 3.79 -7.13
N LEU A 148 8.94 3.80 -6.45
CA LEU A 148 8.82 4.30 -5.08
C LEU A 148 9.64 3.45 -4.10
N ASN A 149 9.59 2.13 -4.22
CA ASN A 149 10.34 1.21 -3.37
C ASN A 149 11.86 1.36 -3.54
N GLU A 150 12.33 1.71 -4.74
CA GLU A 150 13.76 1.97 -5.00
C GLU A 150 14.25 3.29 -4.41
N LEU A 151 13.38 4.28 -4.22
CA LEU A 151 13.76 5.65 -3.85
C LEU A 151 13.35 6.06 -2.43
N SER A 152 12.47 5.31 -1.80
CA SER A 152 11.98 5.57 -0.43
C SER A 152 12.66 4.64 0.58
N PRO A 153 12.89 5.09 1.82
CA PRO A 153 13.27 4.20 2.91
C PRO A 153 12.10 3.35 3.45
N LEU A 154 10.89 3.51 2.92
CA LEU A 154 9.73 2.68 3.25
C LEU A 154 9.83 1.36 2.48
N ASP A 155 9.65 0.24 3.16
CA ASP A 155 9.49 -1.07 2.52
C ASP A 155 8.10 -1.14 1.88
N ILE A 156 8.04 -1.22 0.56
CA ILE A 156 6.78 -1.22 -0.19
C ILE A 156 6.60 -2.57 -0.87
N ILE A 157 5.66 -3.35 -0.38
CA ILE A 157 5.35 -4.68 -0.89
C ILE A 157 4.28 -4.58 -1.99
N PRO A 158 4.61 -4.84 -3.25
CA PRO A 158 3.69 -4.66 -4.36
C PRO A 158 2.69 -5.81 -4.47
N THR A 159 1.40 -5.47 -4.54
CA THR A 159 0.31 -6.42 -4.79
C THR A 159 -0.45 -6.02 -6.05
N PHE A 160 -0.53 -6.93 -7.02
CA PHE A 160 -1.40 -6.77 -8.17
C PHE A 160 -2.86 -7.00 -7.76
N MET A 161 -3.74 -6.05 -8.06
CA MET A 161 -5.17 -6.14 -7.77
C MET A 161 -6.03 -5.68 -8.96
N GLY A 162 -5.77 -6.18 -10.16
CA GLY A 162 -6.64 -5.94 -11.32
C GLY A 162 -8.09 -6.37 -11.08
N ALA A 163 -8.30 -7.30 -10.17
CA ALA A 163 -9.61 -7.74 -9.71
C ALA A 163 -10.19 -6.91 -8.56
N HIS A 164 -10.05 -5.57 -8.60
CA HIS A 164 -10.58 -4.65 -7.60
C HIS A 164 -12.04 -4.23 -7.89
N ASP A 165 -12.36 -4.00 -9.15
CA ASP A 165 -13.73 -3.72 -9.64
C ASP A 165 -13.84 -4.11 -11.11
N PHE A 166 -15.05 -4.09 -11.65
CA PHE A 166 -15.29 -4.22 -13.09
C PHE A 166 -15.28 -2.83 -13.74
N PRO A 167 -14.36 -2.55 -14.66
CA PRO A 167 -14.33 -1.25 -15.32
C PRO A 167 -15.56 -1.04 -16.20
N PRO A 168 -15.95 0.22 -16.48
CA PRO A 168 -17.16 0.54 -17.22
C PRO A 168 -17.31 -0.20 -18.55
N GLU A 169 -16.23 -0.43 -19.27
CA GLU A 169 -16.18 -1.14 -20.55
C GLU A 169 -16.53 -2.62 -20.44
N PHE A 170 -16.35 -3.23 -19.26
CA PHE A 170 -16.68 -4.63 -18.98
C PHE A 170 -17.91 -4.82 -18.08
N LYS A 171 -18.67 -3.76 -17.82
CA LYS A 171 -19.85 -3.81 -16.94
C LYS A 171 -20.87 -4.90 -17.36
N ASN A 172 -20.98 -5.17 -18.66
CA ASN A 172 -21.88 -6.17 -19.22
C ASN A 172 -21.16 -7.47 -19.66
N ASP A 173 -19.85 -7.56 -19.47
CA ASP A 173 -19.04 -8.72 -19.82
C ASP A 173 -18.00 -9.01 -18.72
N LYS A 174 -18.50 -9.35 -17.52
CA LYS A 174 -17.67 -9.68 -16.37
C LYS A 174 -16.71 -10.85 -16.63
N SER A 175 -17.19 -11.86 -17.37
CA SER A 175 -16.37 -13.02 -17.72
C SER A 175 -15.20 -12.66 -18.65
N GLY A 176 -15.41 -11.78 -19.60
CA GLY A 176 -14.37 -11.25 -20.47
C GLY A 176 -13.31 -10.48 -19.69
N TYR A 177 -13.71 -9.76 -18.64
CA TYR A 177 -12.74 -9.07 -17.78
C TYR A 177 -11.89 -10.04 -16.94
N VAL A 178 -12.52 -11.07 -16.34
CA VAL A 178 -11.79 -12.13 -15.63
C VAL A 178 -10.78 -12.81 -16.56
N GLN A 179 -11.18 -13.08 -17.81
CA GLN A 179 -10.29 -13.65 -18.81
C GLN A 179 -9.13 -12.70 -19.14
N LEU A 180 -9.37 -11.40 -19.31
CA LEU A 180 -8.35 -10.38 -19.52
C LEU A 180 -7.32 -10.35 -18.36
N ILE A 181 -7.80 -10.45 -17.12
CA ILE A 181 -6.93 -10.52 -15.94
C ILE A 181 -6.02 -11.77 -16.03
N CYS A 182 -6.60 -12.95 -16.29
CA CYS A 182 -5.86 -14.21 -16.28
C CYS A 182 -4.91 -14.35 -17.48
N ASP A 183 -5.36 -13.96 -18.69
CA ASP A 183 -4.65 -14.25 -19.93
C ASP A 183 -3.66 -13.14 -20.33
N GLU A 184 -3.87 -11.91 -19.86
CA GLU A 184 -3.05 -10.77 -20.26
C GLU A 184 -2.41 -10.04 -19.09
N MET A 185 -3.18 -9.61 -18.06
CA MET A 185 -2.63 -8.80 -16.98
C MET A 185 -1.62 -9.58 -16.13
N ILE A 186 -2.00 -10.74 -15.59
CA ILE A 186 -1.13 -11.54 -14.73
C ILE A 186 0.15 -11.94 -15.45
N PRO A 187 0.11 -12.46 -16.70
CA PRO A 187 1.33 -12.76 -17.46
C PRO A 187 2.23 -11.53 -17.65
N ALA A 188 1.67 -10.36 -17.97
CA ALA A 188 2.45 -9.14 -18.16
C ALA A 188 3.10 -8.65 -16.85
N VAL A 189 2.37 -8.72 -15.73
CA VAL A 189 2.91 -8.39 -14.38
C VAL A 189 4.06 -9.33 -14.02
N ALA A 190 3.90 -10.62 -14.30
CA ALA A 190 4.94 -11.64 -14.06
C ALA A 190 6.17 -11.44 -14.95
N GLU A 191 5.99 -11.13 -16.23
CA GLU A 191 7.09 -10.89 -17.18
C GLU A 191 7.97 -9.72 -16.74
N GLU A 192 7.37 -8.63 -16.24
CA GLU A 192 8.10 -7.46 -15.74
C GLU A 192 8.55 -7.59 -14.28
N ASN A 193 8.15 -8.65 -13.58
CA ASN A 193 8.42 -8.85 -12.14
C ASN A 193 7.99 -7.64 -11.30
N LEU A 194 6.71 -7.27 -11.37
CA LEU A 194 6.18 -6.04 -10.78
C LEU A 194 5.40 -6.24 -9.49
N ALA A 195 5.02 -7.46 -9.15
CA ALA A 195 4.26 -7.74 -7.93
C ALA A 195 4.73 -9.03 -7.25
N GLU A 196 4.63 -9.04 -5.91
CA GLU A 196 4.90 -10.23 -5.08
C GLU A 196 3.63 -11.02 -4.78
N PHE A 197 2.49 -10.32 -4.73
CA PHE A 197 1.19 -10.88 -4.40
C PHE A 197 0.15 -10.51 -5.45
N CYS A 198 -0.91 -11.33 -5.50
CA CYS A 198 -2.14 -11.05 -6.23
C CYS A 198 -3.31 -11.05 -5.26
N ASP A 199 -4.24 -10.10 -5.39
CA ASP A 199 -5.43 -10.01 -4.56
C ASP A 199 -6.69 -9.82 -5.39
N VAL A 200 -7.83 -10.24 -4.85
CA VAL A 200 -9.14 -10.21 -5.50
C VAL A 200 -10.20 -9.67 -4.53
N PHE A 201 -10.97 -8.68 -4.97
CA PHE A 201 -12.11 -8.19 -4.20
C PHE A 201 -13.30 -9.16 -4.35
N CYS A 202 -13.24 -10.26 -3.59
CA CYS A 202 -14.28 -11.30 -3.55
C CYS A 202 -15.44 -10.86 -2.67
N GLU A 203 -16.45 -10.20 -3.24
CA GLU A 203 -17.61 -9.66 -2.51
C GLU A 203 -18.86 -9.68 -3.41
N ASN A 204 -20.05 -9.64 -2.78
CA ASN A 204 -21.32 -9.55 -3.50
C ASN A 204 -21.37 -8.35 -4.44
N GLY A 205 -21.66 -8.60 -5.72
CA GLY A 205 -21.69 -7.58 -6.76
C GLY A 205 -20.37 -7.38 -7.49
N TYR A 206 -19.26 -7.82 -6.91
CA TYR A 206 -17.92 -7.82 -7.49
C TYR A 206 -17.51 -9.21 -7.98
N PHE A 207 -16.32 -9.69 -7.67
CA PHE A 207 -15.85 -11.02 -8.05
C PHE A 207 -16.42 -12.07 -7.11
N ASN A 208 -16.88 -13.18 -7.66
CA ASN A 208 -17.38 -14.32 -6.89
C ASN A 208 -16.24 -15.32 -6.58
N LEU A 209 -16.56 -16.41 -5.86
CA LEU A 209 -15.58 -17.43 -5.49
C LEU A 209 -14.95 -18.12 -6.71
N GLU A 210 -15.75 -18.40 -7.75
CA GLU A 210 -15.26 -19.06 -8.97
C GLU A 210 -14.30 -18.14 -9.75
N ASP A 211 -14.62 -16.84 -9.82
CA ASP A 211 -13.73 -15.84 -10.43
C ASP A 211 -12.42 -15.73 -9.65
N SER A 212 -12.52 -15.69 -8.32
CA SER A 212 -11.35 -15.61 -7.43
C SER A 212 -10.45 -16.84 -7.55
N GLU A 213 -11.04 -18.04 -7.61
CA GLU A 213 -10.30 -19.30 -7.79
C GLU A 213 -9.56 -19.37 -9.15
N LYS A 214 -10.08 -18.71 -10.19
CA LYS A 214 -9.42 -18.64 -11.49
C LYS A 214 -8.25 -17.66 -11.51
N ILE A 215 -8.37 -16.55 -10.76
CA ILE A 215 -7.41 -15.46 -10.73
C ILE A 215 -6.22 -15.81 -9.84
N LEU A 216 -6.46 -16.44 -8.68
CA LEU A 216 -5.46 -16.85 -7.68
C LEU A 216 -4.90 -18.24 -7.95
#